data_1c35e80c7698c8b119d06e1a72d792f1
#
_entry.id   1c35e80c7698c8b119d06e1a72d792f1
#
_cell.length_a   1.000
_cell.length_b   1.000
_cell.length_c   1.000
_cell.angle_alpha   90.00
_cell.angle_beta   90.00
_cell.angle_gamma   90.00
#
_symmetry.space_group_name_H-M   'P 1'
#
loop_
_entity.id
_entity.type
_entity.pdbx_description
1 polymer ?
#
loop_
_entity_poly.entity_id
_entity_poly.type
_entity_poly.pdbx_seq_one_letter_code
_entity_poly.pdbx_strand_id
1 'polypeptide(L)'
;MAIYHLEAKIVSRGAGRSAVAAAAYLSCSRMLNEYDGVQHDYTRKQGLGWRQVFLPATAPAEWQDRETLWNAVEETETAKDSRLAREFVAALPIELSREEQIQLLQDFIKEQFVADGMCADAAIHDPYPPGHNPHAHILLTVRPLDEKGKWQYKTEKEYLCVKGGEERGFTAAEFKQAQADGWEKQYQYKVGKKKVYMTPSAAQAQGYERVSKYPKSTKFGRQNPITERWNSDEQLVLWRAAWADVANRHLERTGHEERIDHRSHAERGLLERPTVHEGVVARAMEKKGIISDRCELNRQIKADNALLRELRGQVKKLAQAVKSTLPALAEAMENLRKNLLLFCYQLGYLRKGKERLNTSLNTLRPALTQYNQLAKDIRDKTKERRSLLTEKKALSAVHVFRHRELAAKIAVLTEDLEELRSEKNMLLASLAYTEEDAADKFPKDIAAMEQSLKRLEEQEQKHSAELDAALAEYAGLRDQAQGFDLVQLYEARQAIRPNKEQEAENRAQQVYGEKYNPLLMFDSKKAVSRMLDEDAERLAVRRMVRQTQKEQQISNKGKRKNQGRDVR
;
A
#
# COMPACT_ATOMS: atom_id res chain seq x y z
N MET A 1 -17.34 -7.33 -12.19
CA MET A 1 -15.89 -7.34 -12.54
C MET A 1 -15.15 -7.90 -11.34
N ALA A 2 -14.52 -9.04 -11.51
CA ALA A 2 -13.72 -9.71 -10.48
C ALA A 2 -12.58 -8.81 -10.00
N ILE A 3 -12.39 -8.71 -8.69
CA ILE A 3 -11.39 -7.84 -8.05
C ILE A 3 -10.41 -8.73 -7.30
N TYR A 4 -9.12 -8.55 -7.57
CA TYR A 4 -8.09 -9.19 -6.76
C TYR A 4 -7.95 -8.50 -5.40
N HIS A 5 -8.10 -9.28 -4.33
CA HIS A 5 -7.73 -8.88 -2.98
C HIS A 5 -7.35 -10.11 -2.17
N LEU A 6 -6.15 -10.11 -1.61
CA LEU A 6 -5.70 -11.09 -0.62
C LEU A 6 -4.84 -10.35 0.42
N GLU A 7 -5.42 -10.12 1.60
CA GLU A 7 -4.74 -9.49 2.73
C GLU A 7 -4.30 -10.56 3.74
N ALA A 8 -3.06 -10.48 4.22
CA ALA A 8 -2.52 -11.35 5.26
C ALA A 8 -2.35 -10.57 6.56
N LYS A 9 -2.86 -11.13 7.66
CA LYS A 9 -2.77 -10.56 9.02
C LYS A 9 -2.23 -11.59 9.98
N ILE A 10 -1.53 -11.15 11.01
CA ILE A 10 -1.11 -12.01 12.12
C ILE A 10 -2.05 -11.79 13.30
N VAL A 11 -2.56 -12.88 13.84
CA VAL A 11 -3.23 -12.89 15.14
C VAL A 11 -2.15 -13.12 16.20
N SER A 12 -1.90 -12.11 17.03
CA SER A 12 -0.84 -12.13 18.03
C SER A 12 -1.37 -11.77 19.40
N ARG A 13 -0.99 -12.53 20.42
CA ARG A 13 -1.35 -12.25 21.82
C ARG A 13 -0.76 -10.91 22.29
N GLY A 14 0.47 -10.58 21.87
CA GLY A 14 1.08 -9.28 22.18
C GLY A 14 0.34 -8.06 21.64
N ALA A 15 -0.50 -8.24 20.62
CA ALA A 15 -1.41 -7.21 20.09
C ALA A 15 -2.82 -7.28 20.74
N GLY A 16 -3.00 -8.01 21.85
CA GLY A 16 -4.29 -8.19 22.53
C GLY A 16 -5.30 -9.04 21.76
N ARG A 17 -4.84 -9.86 20.77
CA ARG A 17 -5.71 -10.71 19.97
C ARG A 17 -5.62 -12.17 20.42
N SER A 18 -6.72 -12.90 20.29
CA SER A 18 -6.85 -14.34 20.58
C SER A 18 -7.19 -15.11 19.30
N ALA A 19 -6.67 -16.33 19.17
CA ALA A 19 -7.01 -17.22 18.07
C ALA A 19 -8.46 -17.72 18.20
N VAL A 20 -8.90 -18.02 19.43
CA VAL A 20 -10.29 -18.42 19.72
C VAL A 20 -11.25 -17.27 19.40
N ALA A 21 -10.91 -16.02 19.77
CA ALA A 21 -11.72 -14.84 19.40
C ALA A 21 -11.83 -14.65 17.88
N ALA A 22 -10.72 -14.85 17.16
CA ALA A 22 -10.72 -14.76 15.69
C ALA A 22 -11.58 -15.86 15.06
N ALA A 23 -11.49 -17.10 15.55
CA ALA A 23 -12.30 -18.22 15.10
C ALA A 23 -13.81 -18.03 15.41
N ALA A 24 -14.13 -17.55 16.60
CA ALA A 24 -15.50 -17.21 16.98
C ALA A 24 -16.08 -16.11 16.09
N TYR A 25 -15.27 -15.07 15.79
CA TYR A 25 -15.66 -13.95 14.91
C TYR A 25 -15.92 -14.41 13.48
N LEU A 26 -15.00 -15.18 12.87
CA LEU A 26 -15.16 -15.64 11.49
C LEU A 26 -16.35 -16.60 11.33
N SER A 27 -16.59 -17.43 12.33
CA SER A 27 -17.67 -18.44 12.30
C SER A 27 -19.01 -17.96 12.84
N CYS A 28 -19.10 -16.70 13.31
CA CYS A 28 -20.29 -16.13 13.94
C CYS A 28 -20.82 -17.02 15.08
N SER A 29 -19.92 -17.51 15.94
CA SER A 29 -20.24 -18.44 17.01
C SER A 29 -19.82 -17.93 18.39
N ARG A 30 -20.21 -18.69 19.41
CA ARG A 30 -19.77 -18.49 20.79
C ARG A 30 -18.69 -19.51 21.09
N MET A 31 -17.55 -19.09 21.66
CA MET A 31 -16.44 -19.95 22.05
C MET A 31 -15.82 -19.46 23.35
N LEU A 32 -15.37 -20.40 24.19
CA LEU A 32 -14.63 -20.11 25.40
C LEU A 32 -13.12 -20.20 25.10
N ASN A 33 -12.37 -19.16 25.40
CA ASN A 33 -10.91 -19.22 25.40
C ASN A 33 -10.43 -19.75 26.76
N GLU A 34 -9.97 -20.99 26.80
CA GLU A 34 -9.52 -21.65 28.04
C GLU A 34 -8.24 -21.03 28.61
N TYR A 35 -7.43 -20.38 27.77
CA TYR A 35 -6.18 -19.72 28.20
C TYR A 35 -6.41 -18.56 29.17
N ASP A 36 -7.45 -17.76 28.96
CA ASP A 36 -7.76 -16.58 29.78
C ASP A 36 -9.16 -16.63 30.42
N GLY A 37 -9.93 -17.67 30.14
CA GLY A 37 -11.30 -17.86 30.65
C GLY A 37 -12.34 -16.90 30.02
N VAL A 38 -11.99 -16.20 28.94
CA VAL A 38 -12.89 -15.23 28.30
C VAL A 38 -13.80 -15.93 27.30
N GLN A 39 -15.10 -15.70 27.41
CA GLN A 39 -16.08 -16.16 26.45
C GLN A 39 -16.28 -15.12 25.35
N HIS A 40 -16.00 -15.50 24.11
CA HIS A 40 -16.22 -14.70 22.92
C HIS A 40 -17.54 -15.07 22.26
N ASP A 41 -18.49 -14.11 22.16
CA ASP A 41 -19.81 -14.35 21.60
C ASP A 41 -20.07 -13.42 20.41
N TYR A 42 -20.07 -14.00 19.21
CA TYR A 42 -20.38 -13.33 17.94
C TYR A 42 -21.63 -13.86 17.27
N THR A 43 -22.52 -14.54 18.02
CA THR A 43 -23.78 -15.14 17.50
C THR A 43 -24.74 -14.09 16.92
N ARG A 44 -24.63 -12.83 17.35
CA ARG A 44 -25.42 -11.70 16.82
C ARG A 44 -24.89 -11.16 15.49
N LYS A 45 -23.68 -11.55 15.07
CA LYS A 45 -23.11 -11.13 13.80
C LYS A 45 -23.83 -11.83 12.65
N GLN A 46 -24.27 -11.05 11.67
CA GLN A 46 -24.96 -11.54 10.49
C GLN A 46 -24.01 -11.62 9.28
N GLY A 47 -24.49 -12.26 8.20
CA GLY A 47 -23.76 -12.32 6.94
C GLY A 47 -22.86 -13.54 6.78
N LEU A 48 -22.95 -14.55 7.66
CA LEU A 48 -22.26 -15.82 7.48
C LEU A 48 -22.97 -16.63 6.39
N GLY A 49 -22.28 -16.87 5.28
CA GLY A 49 -22.78 -17.66 4.15
C GLY A 49 -22.33 -19.11 4.18
N TRP A 50 -21.15 -19.39 4.74
CA TRP A 50 -20.58 -20.74 4.81
C TRP A 50 -19.39 -20.77 5.77
N ARG A 51 -19.08 -21.93 6.34
CA ARG A 51 -17.91 -22.16 7.19
C ARG A 51 -17.48 -23.62 7.21
N GLN A 52 -16.16 -23.88 7.32
CA GLN A 52 -15.61 -25.24 7.42
C GLN A 52 -14.19 -25.21 8.04
N VAL A 53 -13.85 -26.26 8.80
CA VAL A 53 -12.50 -26.56 9.25
C VAL A 53 -11.87 -27.60 8.32
N PHE A 54 -10.60 -27.43 8.01
CA PHE A 54 -9.81 -28.30 7.16
C PHE A 54 -8.59 -28.77 7.93
N LEU A 55 -8.37 -30.05 7.95
CA LEU A 55 -7.27 -30.69 8.68
C LEU A 55 -6.35 -31.44 7.72
N PRO A 56 -5.03 -31.35 7.88
CA PRO A 56 -4.11 -32.29 7.25
C PRO A 56 -4.30 -33.70 7.83
N ALA A 57 -3.93 -34.72 7.10
CA ALA A 57 -4.12 -36.13 7.50
C ALA A 57 -3.47 -36.50 8.84
N THR A 58 -2.44 -35.76 9.24
CA THR A 58 -1.71 -35.97 10.51
C THR A 58 -2.38 -35.32 11.71
N ALA A 59 -3.34 -34.38 11.49
CA ALA A 59 -3.97 -33.66 12.60
C ALA A 59 -4.93 -34.56 13.41
N PRO A 60 -5.07 -34.33 14.73
CA PRO A 60 -6.07 -35.00 15.55
C PRO A 60 -7.48 -34.78 15.02
N ALA A 61 -8.28 -35.83 14.95
CA ALA A 61 -9.63 -35.77 14.37
C ALA A 61 -10.58 -34.87 15.18
N GLU A 62 -10.37 -34.74 16.48
CA GLU A 62 -11.13 -33.85 17.38
C GLU A 62 -10.99 -32.38 17.04
N TRP A 63 -9.94 -31.99 16.33
CA TRP A 63 -9.77 -30.62 15.86
C TRP A 63 -10.71 -30.22 14.70
N GLN A 64 -11.53 -31.15 14.23
CA GLN A 64 -12.66 -30.81 13.37
C GLN A 64 -13.64 -29.89 14.10
N ASP A 65 -13.71 -29.98 15.45
CA ASP A 65 -14.31 -28.95 16.28
C ASP A 65 -13.36 -27.73 16.39
N ARG A 66 -13.84 -26.58 15.94
CA ARG A 66 -13.02 -25.36 15.86
C ARG A 66 -12.63 -24.81 17.23
N GLU A 67 -13.48 -24.95 18.26
CA GLU A 67 -13.18 -24.51 19.61
C GLU A 67 -12.01 -25.33 20.19
N THR A 68 -12.05 -26.64 19.99
CA THR A 68 -10.97 -27.56 20.37
C THR A 68 -9.67 -27.24 19.64
N LEU A 69 -9.70 -27.02 18.32
CA LEU A 69 -8.52 -26.65 17.52
C LEU A 69 -7.85 -25.38 18.04
N TRP A 70 -8.64 -24.30 18.20
CA TRP A 70 -8.06 -23.01 18.52
C TRP A 70 -7.65 -22.88 19.99
N ASN A 71 -8.28 -23.62 20.92
CA ASN A 71 -7.79 -23.76 22.29
C ASN A 71 -6.47 -24.56 22.34
N ALA A 72 -6.31 -25.62 21.54
CA ALA A 72 -5.02 -26.33 21.44
C ALA A 72 -3.89 -25.43 20.91
N VAL A 73 -4.18 -24.48 20.03
CA VAL A 73 -3.22 -23.46 19.60
C VAL A 73 -2.86 -22.50 20.75
N GLU A 74 -3.87 -21.97 21.46
CA GLU A 74 -3.65 -21.04 22.59
C GLU A 74 -2.83 -21.68 23.71
N GLU A 75 -3.10 -22.93 24.04
CA GLU A 75 -2.38 -23.70 25.07
C GLU A 75 -0.91 -23.90 24.69
N THR A 76 -0.65 -24.24 23.43
CA THR A 76 0.72 -24.50 22.95
C THR A 76 1.57 -23.24 22.90
N GLU A 77 0.98 -22.09 22.65
CA GLU A 77 1.65 -20.80 22.50
C GLU A 77 1.77 -20.06 23.85
N THR A 78 2.77 -20.39 24.64
CA THR A 78 2.91 -19.90 26.03
C THR A 78 3.49 -18.49 26.18
N ALA A 79 4.16 -17.92 25.17
CA ALA A 79 4.79 -16.62 25.28
C ALA A 79 3.75 -15.46 25.22
N LYS A 80 4.04 -14.37 25.93
CA LYS A 80 3.15 -13.18 26.00
C LYS A 80 2.92 -12.49 24.66
N ASP A 81 3.85 -12.60 23.73
CA ASP A 81 3.86 -12.01 22.39
C ASP A 81 3.68 -13.03 21.27
N SER A 82 3.25 -14.26 21.61
CA SER A 82 3.09 -15.34 20.65
C SER A 82 2.24 -14.93 19.46
N ARG A 83 2.71 -15.30 18.26
CA ARG A 83 1.90 -15.36 17.04
C ARG A 83 1.05 -16.62 17.12
N LEU A 84 -0.26 -16.46 17.19
CA LEU A 84 -1.23 -17.54 17.40
C LEU A 84 -1.72 -18.13 16.09
N ALA A 85 -2.06 -17.25 15.14
CA ALA A 85 -2.60 -17.66 13.85
C ALA A 85 -2.23 -16.64 12.77
N ARG A 86 -2.37 -17.06 11.52
CA ARG A 86 -2.39 -16.17 10.34
C ARG A 86 -3.79 -16.13 9.78
N GLU A 87 -4.30 -14.94 9.54
CA GLU A 87 -5.58 -14.72 8.89
C GLU A 87 -5.36 -14.19 7.48
N PHE A 88 -5.98 -14.84 6.48
CA PHE A 88 -6.16 -14.27 5.16
C PHE A 88 -7.57 -13.76 4.99
N VAL A 89 -7.71 -12.61 4.33
CA VAL A 89 -8.99 -12.10 3.86
C VAL A 89 -8.93 -12.00 2.36
N ALA A 90 -9.75 -12.79 1.66
CA ALA A 90 -9.77 -12.88 0.20
C ALA A 90 -11.12 -12.41 -0.36
N ALA A 91 -11.11 -11.53 -1.37
CA ALA A 91 -12.32 -11.20 -2.12
C ALA A 91 -12.67 -12.36 -3.05
N LEU A 92 -13.94 -12.76 -3.03
CA LEU A 92 -14.46 -13.79 -3.94
C LEU A 92 -15.04 -13.12 -5.20
N PRO A 93 -14.80 -13.69 -6.39
CA PRO A 93 -15.42 -13.21 -7.61
C PRO A 93 -16.95 -13.23 -7.50
N ILE A 94 -17.59 -12.09 -7.77
CA ILE A 94 -19.06 -11.97 -7.73
C ILE A 94 -19.74 -12.62 -8.92
N GLU A 95 -18.98 -12.94 -9.95
CA GLU A 95 -19.38 -13.65 -11.16
C GLU A 95 -19.71 -15.12 -10.85
N LEU A 96 -19.08 -15.68 -9.83
CA LEU A 96 -19.29 -17.06 -9.40
C LEU A 96 -20.52 -17.19 -8.50
N SER A 97 -21.29 -18.25 -8.66
CA SER A 97 -22.34 -18.62 -7.71
C SER A 97 -21.77 -18.93 -6.31
N ARG A 98 -22.62 -19.02 -5.32
CA ARG A 98 -22.18 -19.35 -3.95
C ARG A 98 -21.49 -20.71 -3.87
N GLU A 99 -22.02 -21.70 -4.57
CA GLU A 99 -21.48 -23.04 -4.65
C GLU A 99 -20.10 -23.06 -5.30
N GLU A 100 -19.91 -22.30 -6.37
CA GLU A 100 -18.64 -22.15 -7.06
C GLU A 100 -17.61 -21.36 -6.21
N GLN A 101 -18.06 -20.34 -5.46
CA GLN A 101 -17.21 -19.63 -4.50
C GLN A 101 -16.74 -20.55 -3.37
N ILE A 102 -17.59 -21.44 -2.88
CA ILE A 102 -17.22 -22.44 -1.87
C ILE A 102 -16.19 -23.41 -2.46
N GLN A 103 -16.42 -23.93 -3.66
CA GLN A 103 -15.49 -24.85 -4.31
C GLN A 103 -14.13 -24.21 -4.56
N LEU A 104 -14.11 -22.97 -5.08
CA LEU A 104 -12.90 -22.16 -5.24
C LEU A 104 -12.11 -22.06 -3.93
N LEU A 105 -12.79 -21.72 -2.84
CA LEU A 105 -12.16 -21.54 -1.54
C LEU A 105 -11.62 -22.87 -0.99
N GLN A 106 -12.37 -23.96 -1.15
CA GLN A 106 -11.95 -25.30 -0.73
C GLN A 106 -10.70 -25.77 -1.49
N ASP A 107 -10.67 -25.57 -2.81
CA ASP A 107 -9.54 -25.96 -3.64
C ASP A 107 -8.29 -25.16 -3.25
N PHE A 108 -8.41 -23.84 -3.10
CA PHE A 108 -7.30 -22.99 -2.65
C PHE A 108 -6.75 -23.41 -1.28
N ILE A 109 -7.63 -23.65 -0.30
CA ILE A 109 -7.22 -24.05 1.05
C ILE A 109 -6.53 -25.42 1.04
N LYS A 110 -7.08 -26.39 0.34
CA LYS A 110 -6.52 -27.75 0.25
C LYS A 110 -5.18 -27.74 -0.46
N GLU A 111 -5.08 -27.05 -1.60
CA GLU A 111 -3.85 -27.02 -2.41
C GLU A 111 -2.71 -26.26 -1.72
N GLN A 112 -3.00 -25.15 -1.05
CA GLN A 112 -1.96 -24.22 -0.60
C GLN A 112 -1.61 -24.34 0.89
N PHE A 113 -2.54 -24.79 1.71
CA PHE A 113 -2.36 -24.78 3.17
C PHE A 113 -2.42 -26.19 3.77
N VAL A 114 -3.49 -26.94 3.48
CA VAL A 114 -3.67 -28.28 4.05
C VAL A 114 -2.63 -29.26 3.51
N ALA A 115 -2.35 -29.21 2.21
CA ALA A 115 -1.29 -30.02 1.60
C ALA A 115 0.10 -29.72 2.16
N ASP A 116 0.31 -28.50 2.67
CA ASP A 116 1.55 -28.05 3.33
C ASP A 116 1.57 -28.30 4.85
N GLY A 117 0.53 -28.96 5.39
CA GLY A 117 0.44 -29.37 6.79
C GLY A 117 -0.17 -28.35 7.75
N MET A 118 -0.81 -27.29 7.26
CA MET A 118 -1.54 -26.34 8.10
C MET A 118 -2.96 -26.82 8.36
N CYS A 119 -3.46 -26.62 9.58
CA CYS A 119 -4.90 -26.62 9.82
C CYS A 119 -5.46 -25.27 9.40
N ALA A 120 -6.63 -25.29 8.78
CA ALA A 120 -7.31 -24.09 8.33
C ALA A 120 -8.77 -24.07 8.81
N ASP A 121 -9.23 -22.89 9.20
CA ASP A 121 -10.63 -22.63 9.52
C ASP A 121 -11.11 -21.48 8.66
N ALA A 122 -12.13 -21.72 7.83
CA ALA A 122 -12.56 -20.76 6.85
C ALA A 122 -14.06 -20.46 6.95
N ALA A 123 -14.42 -19.24 6.59
CA ALA A 123 -15.80 -18.79 6.46
C ALA A 123 -15.95 -17.80 5.31
N ILE A 124 -17.10 -17.85 4.65
CA ILE A 124 -17.52 -16.86 3.67
C ILE A 124 -18.50 -15.91 4.32
N HIS A 125 -18.17 -14.63 4.30
CA HIS A 125 -19.05 -13.56 4.72
C HIS A 125 -19.62 -12.84 3.52
N ASP A 126 -20.92 -12.51 3.59
CA ASP A 126 -21.63 -11.71 2.60
C ASP A 126 -22.11 -10.43 3.26
N PRO A 127 -21.43 -9.29 3.03
CA PRO A 127 -21.83 -8.04 3.64
C PRO A 127 -23.21 -7.63 3.13
N TYR A 128 -24.07 -7.19 4.05
CA TYR A 128 -25.43 -6.72 3.75
C TYR A 128 -25.42 -5.54 2.75
N PRO A 129 -26.42 -5.45 1.81
CA PRO A 129 -26.45 -4.36 0.83
C PRO A 129 -26.38 -2.97 1.48
N PRO A 130 -25.79 -1.96 0.82
CA PRO A 130 -25.41 -1.89 -0.58
C PRO A 130 -23.93 -2.16 -0.82
N GLY A 131 -23.42 -3.30 -0.64
CA GLY A 131 -22.01 -3.57 -0.88
C GLY A 131 -21.77 -5.04 -1.08
N HIS A 132 -22.19 -5.58 -2.21
CA HIS A 132 -21.80 -6.90 -2.64
C HIS A 132 -20.27 -6.98 -2.76
N ASN A 133 -19.64 -7.48 -1.73
CA ASN A 133 -18.25 -7.88 -1.75
C ASN A 133 -18.12 -9.18 -0.92
N PRO A 134 -18.59 -10.32 -1.45
CA PRO A 134 -18.42 -11.59 -0.78
C PRO A 134 -16.93 -11.84 -0.58
N HIS A 135 -16.55 -12.15 0.66
CA HIS A 135 -15.16 -12.36 1.03
C HIS A 135 -15.00 -13.54 1.97
N ALA A 136 -13.89 -14.21 1.83
CA ALA A 136 -13.50 -15.31 2.68
C ALA A 136 -12.53 -14.85 3.76
N HIS A 137 -12.75 -15.30 4.99
CA HIS A 137 -11.77 -15.33 6.06
C HIS A 137 -11.18 -16.74 6.14
N ILE A 138 -9.85 -16.84 6.17
CA ILE A 138 -9.13 -18.10 6.32
C ILE A 138 -8.17 -17.94 7.49
N LEU A 139 -8.41 -18.64 8.58
CA LEU A 139 -7.55 -18.65 9.75
C LEU A 139 -6.67 -19.91 9.70
N LEU A 140 -5.35 -19.73 9.78
CA LEU A 140 -4.34 -20.78 9.60
C LEU A 140 -3.49 -20.93 10.86
N THR A 141 -3.14 -22.17 11.17
CA THR A 141 -2.12 -22.44 12.19
C THR A 141 -0.73 -22.02 11.70
N VAL A 142 0.12 -21.60 12.62
CA VAL A 142 1.47 -21.08 12.33
C VAL A 142 2.58 -21.98 12.89
N ARG A 143 2.19 -23.17 13.38
CA ARG A 143 3.09 -24.20 13.90
C ARG A 143 2.85 -25.50 13.13
N PRO A 144 3.90 -26.15 12.59
CA PRO A 144 3.74 -27.42 11.89
C PRO A 144 3.44 -28.56 12.85
N LEU A 145 2.85 -29.63 12.33
CA LEU A 145 2.60 -30.88 13.01
C LEU A 145 3.68 -31.91 12.65
N ASP A 146 3.98 -32.81 13.57
CA ASP A 146 4.75 -34.02 13.28
C ASP A 146 3.83 -35.12 12.70
N GLU A 147 4.43 -36.26 12.33
CA GLU A 147 3.70 -37.42 11.78
C GLU A 147 2.68 -38.03 12.77
N LYS A 148 2.79 -37.70 14.06
CA LYS A 148 1.91 -38.17 15.13
C LYS A 148 0.84 -37.14 15.53
N GLY A 149 0.71 -36.04 14.77
CA GLY A 149 -0.24 -34.98 15.03
C GLY A 149 0.12 -34.06 16.20
N LYS A 150 1.37 -34.06 16.65
CA LYS A 150 1.84 -33.16 17.71
C LYS A 150 2.47 -31.92 17.14
N TRP A 151 2.28 -30.79 17.83
CA TRP A 151 2.90 -29.54 17.47
C TRP A 151 4.43 -29.64 17.53
N GLN A 152 5.09 -29.28 16.41
CA GLN A 152 6.55 -29.10 16.38
C GLN A 152 6.91 -27.73 16.99
N TYR A 153 8.18 -27.56 17.35
CA TYR A 153 8.70 -26.27 17.81
C TYR A 153 8.80 -25.28 16.63
N LYS A 154 8.44 -24.01 16.86
CA LYS A 154 8.73 -22.91 15.90
C LYS A 154 10.22 -22.59 15.87
N THR A 155 10.84 -22.63 17.06
CA THR A 155 12.29 -22.43 17.24
C THR A 155 12.80 -23.48 18.19
N GLU A 156 13.92 -24.09 17.86
CA GLU A 156 14.60 -25.05 18.70
C GLU A 156 15.85 -24.45 19.34
N LYS A 157 15.96 -24.55 20.63
CA LYS A 157 17.08 -23.99 21.39
C LYS A 157 18.37 -24.73 21.07
N GLU A 158 19.42 -24.01 20.71
CA GLU A 158 20.73 -24.59 20.47
C GLU A 158 21.67 -24.32 21.65
N TYR A 159 22.44 -25.33 22.02
CA TYR A 159 23.55 -25.17 22.94
C TYR A 159 24.78 -24.66 22.17
N LEU A 160 25.41 -23.60 22.67
CA LEU A 160 26.65 -23.11 22.12
C LEU A 160 27.79 -23.94 22.69
N CYS A 161 28.31 -24.86 21.87
CA CYS A 161 29.37 -25.79 22.23
C CYS A 161 30.70 -25.37 21.61
N VAL A 162 31.80 -25.80 22.23
CA VAL A 162 33.16 -25.46 21.77
C VAL A 162 33.98 -26.74 21.57
N LYS A 163 34.75 -26.76 20.48
CA LYS A 163 35.78 -27.75 20.18
C LYS A 163 36.97 -27.06 19.49
N GLY A 164 38.16 -27.20 20.02
CA GLY A 164 39.38 -26.63 19.42
C GLY A 164 39.38 -25.13 19.26
N GLY A 165 38.61 -24.38 20.08
CA GLY A 165 38.46 -22.92 20.00
C GLY A 165 37.35 -22.46 19.08
N GLU A 166 36.72 -23.33 18.29
CA GLU A 166 35.55 -23.03 17.48
C GLU A 166 34.26 -23.15 18.31
N GLU A 167 33.34 -22.16 18.22
CA GLU A 167 32.02 -22.20 18.85
C GLU A 167 30.95 -22.49 17.79
N ARG A 168 30.10 -23.51 18.06
CA ARG A 168 29.01 -23.90 17.18
C ARG A 168 27.74 -24.24 17.97
N GLY A 169 26.56 -23.93 17.39
CA GLY A 169 25.25 -24.26 17.94
C GLY A 169 24.81 -25.67 17.55
N PHE A 170 24.30 -26.42 18.54
CA PHE A 170 23.70 -27.75 18.34
C PHE A 170 22.38 -27.84 19.10
N THR A 171 21.37 -28.42 18.48
CA THR A 171 20.12 -28.78 19.14
C THR A 171 20.37 -29.88 20.18
N ALA A 172 19.41 -30.15 21.04
CA ALA A 172 19.55 -31.21 22.06
C ALA A 172 19.76 -32.58 21.41
N ALA A 173 19.14 -32.84 20.27
CA ALA A 173 19.29 -34.09 19.51
C ALA A 173 20.67 -34.19 18.84
N GLU A 174 21.09 -33.15 18.14
CA GLU A 174 22.39 -33.08 17.46
C GLU A 174 23.56 -33.15 18.44
N PHE A 175 23.41 -32.60 19.65
CA PHE A 175 24.47 -32.61 20.66
C PHE A 175 24.88 -34.01 21.08
N LYS A 176 24.01 -35.01 21.06
CA LYS A 176 24.35 -36.39 21.38
C LYS A 176 25.48 -36.91 20.47
N GLN A 177 25.40 -36.63 19.18
CA GLN A 177 26.42 -36.98 18.21
C GLN A 177 27.65 -36.06 18.34
N ALA A 178 27.43 -34.74 18.41
CA ALA A 178 28.50 -33.76 18.56
C ALA A 178 29.36 -34.00 19.81
N GLN A 179 28.77 -34.49 20.89
CA GLN A 179 29.53 -34.88 22.11
C GLN A 179 30.49 -36.02 21.84
N ALA A 180 30.07 -37.04 21.06
CA ALA A 180 30.96 -38.12 20.65
C ALA A 180 32.11 -37.62 19.77
N ASP A 181 31.85 -36.57 18.98
CA ASP A 181 32.86 -35.92 18.15
C ASP A 181 33.75 -34.94 18.93
N GLY A 182 33.60 -34.83 20.26
CA GLY A 182 34.44 -34.00 21.13
C GLY A 182 33.99 -32.57 21.32
N TRP A 183 32.73 -32.22 20.98
CA TRP A 183 32.16 -30.92 21.30
C TRP A 183 31.67 -30.84 22.74
N GLU A 184 31.99 -29.76 23.45
CA GLU A 184 31.60 -29.57 24.85
C GLU A 184 30.67 -28.38 25.02
N LYS A 185 29.64 -28.53 25.87
CA LYS A 185 28.77 -27.42 26.28
C LYS A 185 29.53 -26.43 27.13
N GLN A 186 29.26 -25.15 27.00
CA GLN A 186 29.80 -24.12 27.87
C GLN A 186 28.86 -23.83 29.04
N TYR A 187 29.46 -23.57 30.20
CA TYR A 187 28.73 -23.15 31.41
C TYR A 187 29.41 -21.91 31.99
N GLN A 188 28.71 -21.18 32.87
CA GLN A 188 29.33 -20.07 33.60
C GLN A 188 30.12 -20.62 34.81
N TYR A 189 31.35 -20.17 34.91
CA TYR A 189 32.26 -20.45 36.01
C TYR A 189 32.71 -19.13 36.65
N LYS A 190 33.04 -19.20 37.97
CA LYS A 190 33.52 -18.04 38.72
C LYS A 190 35.03 -17.92 38.53
N VAL A 191 35.46 -16.79 37.93
CA VAL A 191 36.86 -16.43 37.73
C VAL A 191 37.12 -15.12 38.45
N GLY A 192 37.61 -15.18 39.68
CA GLY A 192 37.71 -14.04 40.56
C GLY A 192 36.34 -13.41 40.86
N LYS A 193 36.15 -12.14 40.47
CA LYS A 193 34.87 -11.42 40.65
C LYS A 193 33.94 -11.54 39.42
N LYS A 194 34.39 -12.17 38.32
CA LYS A 194 33.64 -12.26 37.07
C LYS A 194 33.07 -13.66 36.82
N LYS A 195 31.98 -13.72 36.06
CA LYS A 195 31.42 -14.97 35.54
C LYS A 195 31.79 -15.10 34.07
N VAL A 196 32.44 -16.20 33.69
CA VAL A 196 32.95 -16.46 32.34
C VAL A 196 32.38 -17.75 31.81
N TYR A 197 32.00 -17.82 30.55
CA TYR A 197 31.59 -19.05 29.89
C TYR A 197 32.83 -19.83 29.45
N MET A 198 32.91 -21.10 29.83
CA MET A 198 33.95 -22.04 29.39
C MET A 198 33.43 -23.45 29.41
N THR A 199 34.17 -24.36 28.79
CA THR A 199 33.86 -25.81 28.81
C THR A 199 34.18 -26.44 30.17
N PRO A 200 33.52 -27.55 30.53
CA PRO A 200 33.85 -28.30 31.74
C PRO A 200 35.32 -28.72 31.81
N SER A 201 35.90 -29.20 30.70
CA SER A 201 37.30 -29.60 30.62
C SER A 201 38.25 -28.42 30.89
N ALA A 202 38.02 -27.27 30.32
CA ALA A 202 38.83 -26.08 30.54
C ALA A 202 38.70 -25.52 31.96
N ALA A 203 37.51 -25.60 32.54
CA ALA A 203 37.27 -25.18 33.93
C ALA A 203 37.93 -26.12 34.95
N GLN A 204 37.87 -27.40 34.70
CA GLN A 204 38.51 -28.43 35.57
C GLN A 204 40.04 -28.28 35.57
N ALA A 205 40.64 -28.03 34.41
CA ALA A 205 42.10 -27.76 34.27
C ALA A 205 42.55 -26.54 35.08
N GLN A 206 41.70 -25.57 35.36
CA GLN A 206 41.99 -24.33 36.08
C GLN A 206 41.39 -24.27 37.49
N GLY A 207 40.67 -25.31 37.92
CA GLY A 207 40.07 -25.42 39.26
C GLY A 207 38.92 -24.45 39.52
N TYR A 208 38.18 -24.01 38.47
CA TYR A 208 37.10 -23.06 38.62
C TYR A 208 35.78 -23.72 38.99
N GLU A 209 35.01 -23.07 39.86
CA GLU A 209 33.70 -23.53 40.33
C GLU A 209 32.58 -23.11 39.35
N ARG A 210 31.71 -24.05 38.98
CA ARG A 210 30.55 -23.83 38.14
C ARG A 210 29.44 -23.09 38.87
N VAL A 211 28.94 -21.99 38.28
CA VAL A 211 27.89 -21.14 38.88
C VAL A 211 26.57 -21.14 38.09
N SER A 212 26.53 -21.72 36.88
CA SER A 212 25.27 -21.85 36.14
C SER A 212 24.78 -23.29 36.07
N LYS A 213 23.48 -23.49 36.29
CA LYS A 213 22.80 -24.78 36.11
C LYS A 213 22.68 -25.16 34.64
N TYR A 214 22.38 -24.15 33.79
CA TYR A 214 22.09 -24.35 32.38
C TYR A 214 23.29 -24.00 31.52
N PRO A 215 23.49 -24.67 30.38
CA PRO A 215 24.54 -24.37 29.45
C PRO A 215 24.27 -23.05 28.68
N LYS A 216 25.33 -22.47 28.14
CA LYS A 216 25.24 -21.36 27.16
C LYS A 216 24.42 -21.82 25.98
N SER A 217 23.46 -20.99 25.57
CA SER A 217 22.57 -21.32 24.47
C SER A 217 22.27 -20.05 23.64
N THR A 218 21.83 -20.26 22.41
CA THR A 218 21.36 -19.18 21.55
C THR A 218 20.17 -18.45 22.17
N LYS A 219 20.10 -17.13 21.96
CA LYS A 219 19.02 -16.30 22.50
C LYS A 219 17.67 -16.64 21.89
N PHE A 220 17.65 -16.85 20.56
CA PHE A 220 16.41 -17.07 19.80
C PHE A 220 16.25 -18.52 19.30
N GLY A 221 17.30 -19.34 19.35
CA GLY A 221 17.30 -20.70 18.81
C GLY A 221 17.39 -20.75 17.28
N ARG A 222 17.41 -21.97 16.73
CA ARG A 222 17.27 -22.23 15.28
C ARG A 222 15.78 -22.24 14.93
N GLN A 223 15.40 -21.57 13.87
CA GLN A 223 14.03 -21.62 13.40
C GLN A 223 13.72 -22.98 12.75
N ASN A 224 12.51 -23.46 12.94
CA ASN A 224 12.01 -24.62 12.19
C ASN A 224 11.90 -24.20 10.71
N PRO A 225 12.53 -24.94 9.76
CA PRO A 225 12.55 -24.57 8.36
C PRO A 225 11.16 -24.40 7.72
N ILE A 226 10.18 -25.19 8.16
CA ILE A 226 8.79 -25.07 7.70
C ILE A 226 8.20 -23.75 8.19
N THR A 227 8.38 -23.43 9.48
CA THR A 227 7.89 -22.18 10.07
C THR A 227 8.58 -20.95 9.45
N GLU A 228 9.88 -21.05 9.16
CA GLU A 228 10.65 -19.98 8.50
C GLU A 228 10.10 -19.72 7.10
N ARG A 229 9.93 -20.76 6.28
CA ARG A 229 9.32 -20.67 4.96
C ARG A 229 7.92 -20.07 5.02
N TRP A 230 7.04 -20.53 5.93
CA TRP A 230 5.69 -19.99 6.07
C TRP A 230 5.64 -18.50 6.46
N ASN A 231 6.72 -17.97 7.04
CA ASN A 231 6.82 -16.58 7.45
C ASN A 231 7.64 -15.72 6.49
N SER A 232 8.12 -16.26 5.39
CA SER A 232 8.90 -15.52 4.40
C SER A 232 8.00 -14.65 3.50
N ASP A 233 8.57 -13.56 2.98
CA ASP A 233 7.89 -12.69 2.03
C ASP A 233 7.68 -13.39 0.69
N GLU A 234 8.61 -14.26 0.30
CA GLU A 234 8.52 -15.08 -0.90
C GLU A 234 7.30 -16.00 -0.86
N GLN A 235 7.06 -16.66 0.28
CA GLN A 235 5.89 -17.52 0.45
C GLN A 235 4.58 -16.73 0.37
N LEU A 236 4.55 -15.50 0.88
CA LEU A 236 3.38 -14.63 0.76
C LEU A 236 3.09 -14.27 -0.71
N VAL A 237 4.14 -14.01 -1.50
CA VAL A 237 4.01 -13.75 -2.95
C VAL A 237 3.48 -14.98 -3.67
N LEU A 238 3.97 -16.18 -3.35
CA LEU A 238 3.48 -17.44 -3.90
C LEU A 238 2.00 -17.66 -3.58
N TRP A 239 1.55 -17.47 -2.35
CA TRP A 239 0.13 -17.58 -1.99
C TRP A 239 -0.75 -16.55 -2.71
N ARG A 240 -0.24 -15.33 -2.94
CA ARG A 240 -0.94 -14.29 -3.71
C ARG A 240 -1.11 -14.68 -5.18
N ALA A 241 -0.06 -15.23 -5.78
CA ALA A 241 -0.12 -15.75 -7.15
C ALA A 241 -1.09 -16.93 -7.23
N ALA A 242 -0.96 -17.90 -6.33
CA ALA A 242 -1.82 -19.08 -6.29
C ALA A 242 -3.31 -18.72 -6.14
N TRP A 243 -3.64 -17.71 -5.32
CA TRP A 243 -5.02 -17.22 -5.23
C TRP A 243 -5.56 -16.72 -6.57
N ALA A 244 -4.77 -15.94 -7.30
CA ALA A 244 -5.16 -15.47 -8.61
C ALA A 244 -5.33 -16.63 -9.61
N ASP A 245 -4.41 -17.60 -9.59
CA ASP A 245 -4.44 -18.75 -10.51
C ASP A 245 -5.64 -19.67 -10.24
N VAL A 246 -5.91 -20.00 -8.97
CA VAL A 246 -7.07 -20.83 -8.62
C VAL A 246 -8.38 -20.12 -8.96
N ALA A 247 -8.49 -18.83 -8.64
CA ALA A 247 -9.69 -18.06 -8.97
C ALA A 247 -9.91 -17.96 -10.49
N ASN A 248 -8.84 -17.77 -11.27
CA ASN A 248 -8.93 -17.71 -12.73
C ASN A 248 -9.30 -19.06 -13.34
N ARG A 249 -8.81 -20.20 -12.80
CA ARG A 249 -9.24 -21.54 -13.20
C ARG A 249 -10.75 -21.75 -13.02
N HIS A 250 -11.29 -21.28 -11.88
CA HIS A 250 -12.72 -21.38 -11.62
C HIS A 250 -13.55 -20.48 -12.53
N LEU A 251 -13.14 -19.23 -12.75
CA LEU A 251 -13.79 -18.31 -13.69
C LEU A 251 -13.80 -18.87 -15.12
N GLU A 252 -12.70 -19.45 -15.56
CA GLU A 252 -12.62 -20.07 -16.88
C GLU A 252 -13.52 -21.28 -17.02
N ARG A 253 -13.51 -22.18 -16.02
CA ARG A 253 -14.35 -23.40 -16.00
C ARG A 253 -15.83 -23.09 -16.06
N THR A 254 -16.26 -21.94 -15.50
CA THR A 254 -17.64 -21.47 -15.49
C THR A 254 -18.00 -20.53 -16.64
N GLY A 255 -17.07 -20.33 -17.59
CA GLY A 255 -17.31 -19.58 -18.82
C GLY A 255 -17.23 -18.05 -18.69
N HIS A 256 -16.65 -17.54 -17.61
CA HIS A 256 -16.43 -16.11 -17.41
C HIS A 256 -15.14 -15.63 -18.08
N GLU A 257 -15.20 -14.45 -18.70
CA GLU A 257 -14.04 -13.81 -19.35
C GLU A 257 -13.18 -13.02 -18.36
N GLU A 258 -13.74 -12.64 -17.21
CA GLU A 258 -13.05 -11.90 -16.18
C GLU A 258 -11.85 -12.68 -15.64
N ARG A 259 -10.77 -11.96 -15.38
CA ARG A 259 -9.55 -12.50 -14.77
C ARG A 259 -9.05 -11.55 -13.68
N ILE A 260 -8.50 -12.12 -12.63
CA ILE A 260 -7.82 -11.39 -11.55
C ILE A 260 -6.30 -11.55 -11.66
N ASP A 261 -5.55 -10.57 -11.20
CA ASP A 261 -4.08 -10.58 -11.22
C ASP A 261 -3.54 -10.07 -9.88
N HIS A 262 -2.63 -10.82 -9.28
CA HIS A 262 -2.04 -10.51 -7.97
C HIS A 262 -1.02 -9.37 -8.03
N ARG A 263 -0.48 -9.08 -9.22
CA ARG A 263 0.52 -8.03 -9.42
C ARG A 263 -0.11 -6.64 -9.36
N SER A 264 0.64 -5.69 -8.89
CA SER A 264 0.22 -4.28 -8.90
C SER A 264 0.00 -3.75 -10.32
N HIS A 265 -0.78 -2.69 -10.47
CA HIS A 265 -0.95 -2.02 -11.77
C HIS A 265 0.41 -1.61 -12.39
N ALA A 266 1.37 -1.20 -11.55
CA ALA A 266 2.71 -0.82 -12.00
C ALA A 266 3.48 -2.02 -12.58
N GLU A 267 3.48 -3.17 -11.89
CA GLU A 267 4.13 -4.41 -12.37
C GLU A 267 3.48 -4.94 -13.66
N ARG A 268 2.19 -4.72 -13.84
CA ARG A 268 1.43 -5.06 -15.05
C ARG A 268 1.64 -4.05 -16.19
N GLY A 269 2.39 -2.97 -15.99
CA GLY A 269 2.55 -1.90 -16.96
C GLY A 269 1.27 -1.09 -17.22
N LEU A 270 0.26 -1.19 -16.34
CA LEU A 270 -0.98 -0.43 -16.48
C LEU A 270 -0.77 1.01 -16.02
N LEU A 271 -1.25 1.95 -16.81
CA LEU A 271 -1.23 3.38 -16.48
C LEU A 271 -2.33 3.77 -15.50
N GLU A 272 -3.34 2.93 -15.38
CA GLU A 272 -4.49 3.15 -14.51
C GLU A 272 -4.10 3.19 -13.04
N ARG A 273 -4.72 4.11 -12.30
CA ARG A 273 -4.52 4.25 -10.86
C ARG A 273 -5.29 3.15 -10.12
N PRO A 274 -4.68 2.47 -9.13
CA PRO A 274 -5.42 1.63 -8.23
C PRO A 274 -6.31 2.48 -7.31
N THR A 275 -7.53 1.99 -7.01
CA THR A 275 -8.38 2.58 -5.98
C THR A 275 -7.81 2.31 -4.59
N VAL A 276 -8.15 3.17 -3.62
CA VAL A 276 -7.75 2.99 -2.21
C VAL A 276 -8.87 2.29 -1.43
N HIS A 277 -8.49 1.56 -0.38
CA HIS A 277 -9.49 0.94 0.50
C HIS A 277 -10.30 2.02 1.23
N GLU A 278 -11.62 2.04 1.04
CA GLU A 278 -12.50 3.06 1.62
C GLU A 278 -12.67 2.88 3.13
N GLY A 279 -12.82 1.64 3.58
CA GLY A 279 -13.07 1.29 4.98
C GLY A 279 -14.54 1.47 5.39
N VAL A 280 -14.89 0.86 6.53
CA VAL A 280 -16.28 0.83 7.04
C VAL A 280 -16.76 2.23 7.42
N VAL A 281 -15.88 3.04 8.02
CA VAL A 281 -16.22 4.40 8.50
C VAL A 281 -16.54 5.31 7.31
N ALA A 282 -15.70 5.34 6.28
CA ALA A 282 -15.94 6.16 5.09
C ALA A 282 -17.25 5.79 4.40
N ARG A 283 -17.53 4.49 4.24
CA ARG A 283 -18.80 4.01 3.68
C ARG A 283 -20.02 4.33 4.56
N ALA A 284 -19.86 4.29 5.89
CA ALA A 284 -20.93 4.67 6.81
C ALA A 284 -21.25 6.18 6.75
N MET A 285 -20.23 7.02 6.54
CA MET A 285 -20.40 8.46 6.30
C MET A 285 -21.19 8.71 5.00
N GLU A 286 -20.81 8.07 3.91
CA GLU A 286 -21.50 8.19 2.60
C GLU A 286 -22.98 7.77 2.70
N LYS A 287 -23.28 6.69 3.44
CA LYS A 287 -24.68 6.28 3.70
C LYS A 287 -25.51 7.34 4.42
N LYS A 288 -24.87 8.20 5.21
CA LYS A 288 -25.50 9.32 5.91
C LYS A 288 -25.51 10.62 5.09
N GLY A 289 -25.10 10.56 3.81
CA GLY A 289 -25.00 11.73 2.94
C GLY A 289 -23.78 12.62 3.23
N ILE A 290 -22.83 12.14 4.05
CA ILE A 290 -21.58 12.87 4.34
C ILE A 290 -20.51 12.38 3.38
N ILE A 291 -20.00 13.29 2.54
CA ILE A 291 -18.96 12.96 1.56
C ILE A 291 -17.67 12.59 2.29
N SER A 292 -17.18 11.38 2.00
CA SER A 292 -15.90 10.90 2.52
C SER A 292 -14.78 11.16 1.51
N ASP A 293 -13.66 11.74 1.95
CA ASP A 293 -12.50 12.02 1.11
C ASP A 293 -11.98 10.76 0.39
N ARG A 294 -12.04 9.59 1.03
CA ARG A 294 -11.60 8.32 0.43
C ARG A 294 -12.54 7.84 -0.67
N CYS A 295 -13.85 7.95 -0.45
CA CYS A 295 -14.86 7.58 -1.46
C CYS A 295 -14.81 8.56 -2.63
N GLU A 296 -14.64 9.85 -2.35
CA GLU A 296 -14.48 10.87 -3.38
C GLU A 296 -13.21 10.66 -4.20
N LEU A 297 -12.09 10.36 -3.54
CA LEU A 297 -10.84 10.01 -4.21
C LEU A 297 -11.03 8.80 -5.15
N ASN A 298 -11.75 7.78 -4.72
CA ASN A 298 -12.03 6.62 -5.56
C ASN A 298 -12.93 6.95 -6.75
N ARG A 299 -13.93 7.81 -6.57
CA ARG A 299 -14.75 8.32 -7.70
C ARG A 299 -13.87 9.03 -8.72
N GLN A 300 -12.98 9.89 -8.24
CA GLN A 300 -12.02 10.62 -9.08
C GLN A 300 -11.09 9.66 -9.84
N ILE A 301 -10.48 8.69 -9.14
CA ILE A 301 -9.60 7.69 -9.75
C ILE A 301 -10.33 6.91 -10.84
N LYS A 302 -11.55 6.47 -10.59
CA LYS A 302 -12.34 5.74 -11.59
C LYS A 302 -12.66 6.59 -12.82
N ALA A 303 -13.00 7.86 -12.62
CA ALA A 303 -13.28 8.80 -13.71
C ALA A 303 -12.01 9.09 -14.53
N ASP A 304 -10.87 9.33 -13.89
CA ASP A 304 -9.58 9.53 -14.55
C ASP A 304 -9.17 8.32 -15.38
N ASN A 305 -9.29 7.11 -14.82
CA ASN A 305 -8.97 5.87 -15.53
C ASN A 305 -9.90 5.64 -16.75
N ALA A 306 -11.18 5.97 -16.62
CA ALA A 306 -12.12 5.88 -17.74
C ALA A 306 -11.75 6.84 -18.87
N LEU A 307 -11.43 8.10 -18.53
CA LEU A 307 -10.99 9.09 -19.51
C LEU A 307 -9.69 8.67 -20.20
N LEU A 308 -8.71 8.17 -19.44
CA LEU A 308 -7.43 7.70 -19.99
C LEU A 308 -7.63 6.58 -21.01
N ARG A 309 -8.50 5.60 -20.72
CA ARG A 309 -8.84 4.49 -21.63
C ARG A 309 -9.50 5.03 -22.91
N GLU A 310 -10.42 5.96 -22.78
CA GLU A 310 -11.11 6.60 -23.90
C GLU A 310 -10.10 7.32 -24.81
N LEU A 311 -9.24 8.17 -24.24
CA LEU A 311 -8.23 8.93 -24.98
C LEU A 311 -7.25 8.03 -25.74
N ARG A 312 -6.74 6.97 -25.09
CA ARG A 312 -5.86 5.98 -25.73
C ARG A 312 -6.55 5.26 -26.89
N GLY A 313 -7.80 4.87 -26.69
CA GLY A 313 -8.60 4.25 -27.75
C GLY A 313 -8.82 5.17 -28.94
N GLN A 314 -9.06 6.47 -28.69
CA GLN A 314 -9.22 7.47 -29.75
C GLN A 314 -7.90 7.72 -30.50
N VAL A 315 -6.77 7.91 -29.78
CA VAL A 315 -5.45 8.09 -30.40
C VAL A 315 -5.11 6.90 -31.28
N LYS A 316 -5.27 5.66 -30.80
CA LYS A 316 -4.99 4.46 -31.58
C LYS A 316 -5.84 4.35 -32.85
N LYS A 317 -7.13 4.68 -32.77
CA LYS A 317 -8.03 4.70 -33.95
C LYS A 317 -7.63 5.78 -34.95
N LEU A 318 -7.25 6.98 -34.49
CA LEU A 318 -6.80 8.07 -35.35
C LEU A 318 -5.50 7.74 -36.07
N ALA A 319 -4.55 7.10 -35.39
CA ALA A 319 -3.29 6.65 -35.98
C ALA A 319 -3.48 5.62 -37.10
N GLN A 320 -4.49 4.74 -36.99
CA GLN A 320 -4.77 3.69 -37.98
C GLN A 320 -5.60 4.15 -39.18
N ALA A 321 -6.27 5.28 -39.10
CA ALA A 321 -7.14 5.75 -40.18
C ALA A 321 -6.33 6.46 -41.25
N VAL A 322 -6.38 5.98 -42.49
CA VAL A 322 -5.82 6.67 -43.66
C VAL A 322 -6.66 7.93 -43.99
N LYS A 323 -6.04 9.08 -43.96
CA LYS A 323 -6.71 10.38 -44.19
C LYS A 323 -6.53 10.79 -45.64
N SER A 324 -7.46 10.36 -46.50
CA SER A 324 -7.41 10.58 -47.94
C SER A 324 -8.06 11.91 -48.39
N THR A 325 -8.79 12.59 -47.51
CA THR A 325 -9.50 13.83 -47.84
C THR A 325 -9.20 14.95 -46.85
N LEU A 326 -9.18 16.20 -47.34
CA LEU A 326 -8.93 17.38 -46.53
C LEU A 326 -9.87 17.53 -45.33
N PRO A 327 -11.20 17.33 -45.44
CA PRO A 327 -12.08 17.39 -44.26
C PRO A 327 -11.78 16.30 -43.23
N ALA A 328 -11.49 15.06 -43.67
CA ALA A 328 -11.17 13.98 -42.79
C ALA A 328 -9.84 14.20 -42.03
N LEU A 329 -8.86 14.80 -42.68
CA LEU A 329 -7.59 15.19 -42.07
C LEU A 329 -7.79 16.33 -41.06
N ALA A 330 -8.56 17.38 -41.42
CA ALA A 330 -8.90 18.48 -40.52
C ALA A 330 -9.59 18.00 -39.26
N GLU A 331 -10.58 17.12 -39.40
CA GLU A 331 -11.29 16.54 -38.26
C GLU A 331 -10.38 15.67 -37.38
N ALA A 332 -9.49 14.85 -37.98
CA ALA A 332 -8.52 14.04 -37.24
C ALA A 332 -7.56 14.92 -36.44
N MET A 333 -7.02 15.95 -37.02
CA MET A 333 -6.10 16.89 -36.34
C MET A 333 -6.79 17.60 -35.16
N GLU A 334 -8.03 18.09 -35.33
CA GLU A 334 -8.75 18.74 -34.23
C GLU A 334 -9.25 17.77 -33.17
N ASN A 335 -9.57 16.52 -33.51
CA ASN A 335 -9.84 15.46 -32.53
C ASN A 335 -8.59 15.11 -31.70
N LEU A 336 -7.43 15.02 -32.33
CA LEU A 336 -6.18 14.78 -31.63
C LEU A 336 -5.78 15.99 -30.76
N ARG A 337 -5.97 17.21 -31.27
CA ARG A 337 -5.80 18.43 -30.48
C ARG A 337 -6.72 18.45 -29.23
N LYS A 338 -7.98 18.06 -29.36
CA LYS A 338 -8.91 17.89 -28.26
C LYS A 338 -8.34 16.92 -27.20
N ASN A 339 -7.76 15.80 -27.62
CA ASN A 339 -7.15 14.83 -26.70
C ASN A 339 -5.90 15.41 -26.01
N LEU A 340 -5.08 16.17 -26.73
CA LEU A 340 -3.94 16.90 -26.13
C LEU A 340 -4.40 17.89 -25.06
N LEU A 341 -5.52 18.59 -25.26
CA LEU A 341 -6.10 19.48 -24.24
C LEU A 341 -6.46 18.72 -22.96
N LEU A 342 -7.07 17.55 -23.10
CA LEU A 342 -7.44 16.72 -21.95
C LEU A 342 -6.23 16.14 -21.24
N PHE A 343 -5.19 15.70 -21.97
CA PHE A 343 -3.92 15.27 -21.36
C PHE A 343 -3.23 16.42 -20.61
N CYS A 344 -3.16 17.61 -21.20
CA CYS A 344 -2.60 18.78 -20.53
C CYS A 344 -3.38 19.16 -19.27
N TYR A 345 -4.71 19.07 -19.32
CA TYR A 345 -5.56 19.32 -18.17
C TYR A 345 -5.30 18.30 -17.04
N GLN A 346 -5.23 17.00 -17.37
CA GLN A 346 -4.91 15.95 -16.40
C GLN A 346 -3.54 16.17 -15.75
N LEU A 347 -2.51 16.45 -16.55
CA LEU A 347 -1.17 16.77 -16.05
C LEU A 347 -1.15 17.98 -15.12
N GLY A 348 -1.84 19.04 -15.50
CA GLY A 348 -1.97 20.25 -14.68
C GLY A 348 -2.69 19.97 -13.36
N TYR A 349 -3.71 19.13 -13.38
CA TYR A 349 -4.42 18.69 -12.17
C TYR A 349 -3.52 17.89 -11.22
N LEU A 350 -2.73 16.94 -11.75
CA LEU A 350 -1.75 16.16 -10.98
C LEU A 350 -0.67 17.06 -10.36
N ARG A 351 -0.15 18.03 -11.13
CA ARG A 351 0.86 19.00 -10.66
C ARG A 351 0.34 19.86 -9.50
N LYS A 352 -0.89 20.36 -9.60
CA LYS A 352 -1.54 21.09 -8.48
C LYS A 352 -1.72 20.19 -7.25
N GLY A 353 -2.05 18.91 -7.43
CA GLY A 353 -2.11 17.93 -6.35
C GLY A 353 -0.76 17.74 -5.65
N LYS A 354 0.32 17.60 -6.42
CA LYS A 354 1.70 17.52 -5.91
C LYS A 354 2.10 18.78 -5.13
N GLU A 355 1.81 19.95 -5.68
CA GLU A 355 2.13 21.22 -5.04
C GLU A 355 1.47 21.35 -3.66
N ARG A 356 0.18 21.00 -3.55
CA ARG A 356 -0.53 20.98 -2.26
C ARG A 356 0.09 20.02 -1.26
N LEU A 357 0.41 18.79 -1.68
CA LEU A 357 1.06 17.81 -0.81
C LEU A 357 2.45 18.28 -0.37
N ASN A 358 3.24 18.83 -1.26
CA ASN A 358 4.55 19.39 -0.94
C ASN A 358 4.44 20.55 0.06
N THR A 359 3.47 21.44 -0.11
CA THR A 359 3.22 22.54 0.83
C THR A 359 2.89 22.00 2.22
N SER A 360 2.00 20.99 2.31
CA SER A 360 1.67 20.35 3.58
C SER A 360 2.87 19.65 4.21
N LEU A 361 3.65 18.89 3.43
CA LEU A 361 4.84 18.20 3.92
C LEU A 361 5.94 19.16 4.38
N ASN A 362 6.09 20.31 3.70
CA ASN A 362 7.06 21.34 4.10
C ASN A 362 6.71 21.98 5.45
N THR A 363 5.45 21.96 5.83
CA THR A 363 4.98 22.41 7.16
C THR A 363 5.11 21.29 8.21
N LEU A 364 4.69 20.06 7.84
CA LEU A 364 4.57 18.97 8.80
C LEU A 364 5.91 18.31 9.16
N ARG A 365 6.86 18.19 8.22
CA ARG A 365 8.19 17.58 8.47
C ARG A 365 9.00 18.32 9.55
N PRO A 366 9.18 19.65 9.47
CA PRO A 366 9.86 20.40 10.53
C PRO A 366 9.13 20.28 11.86
N ALA A 367 7.81 20.34 11.84
CA ALA A 367 6.99 20.20 13.05
C ALA A 367 7.13 18.83 13.71
N LEU A 368 7.21 17.73 12.94
CA LEU A 368 7.50 16.39 13.47
C LEU A 368 8.90 16.33 14.09
N THR A 369 9.89 16.97 13.47
CA THR A 369 11.25 17.05 14.01
C THR A 369 11.26 17.79 15.35
N GLN A 370 10.59 18.93 15.43
CA GLN A 370 10.44 19.71 16.66
C GLN A 370 9.70 18.92 17.75
N TYR A 371 8.59 18.25 17.39
CA TYR A 371 7.84 17.37 18.31
C TYR A 371 8.72 16.27 18.90
N ASN A 372 9.51 15.60 18.06
CA ASN A 372 10.40 14.54 18.50
C ASN A 372 11.51 15.06 19.42
N GLN A 373 12.04 16.25 19.15
CA GLN A 373 13.02 16.89 20.01
C GLN A 373 12.42 17.25 21.38
N LEU A 374 11.27 17.93 21.41
CA LEU A 374 10.53 18.26 22.64
C LEU A 374 10.19 16.99 23.45
N ALA A 375 9.72 15.94 22.79
CA ALA A 375 9.42 14.66 23.45
C ALA A 375 10.67 13.99 24.03
N LYS A 376 11.84 14.15 23.40
CA LYS A 376 13.12 13.68 23.91
C LYS A 376 13.55 14.50 25.13
N ASP A 377 13.52 15.82 25.04
CA ASP A 377 13.94 16.73 26.12
C ASP A 377 13.08 16.54 27.37
N ILE A 378 11.75 16.41 27.21
CA ILE A 378 10.83 16.07 28.30
C ILE A 378 11.22 14.73 28.96
N ARG A 379 11.56 13.70 28.16
CA ARG A 379 12.00 12.39 28.69
C ARG A 379 13.27 12.51 29.49
N ASP A 380 14.27 13.18 28.94
CA ASP A 380 15.60 13.30 29.53
C ASP A 380 15.52 14.11 30.83
N LYS A 381 14.86 15.29 30.84
CA LYS A 381 14.64 16.09 32.06
C LYS A 381 13.76 15.37 33.07
N THR A 382 12.78 14.58 32.66
CA THR A 382 11.96 13.75 33.56
C THR A 382 12.82 12.68 34.25
N LYS A 383 13.73 12.06 33.53
CA LYS A 383 14.67 11.06 34.06
C LYS A 383 15.63 11.70 35.06
N GLU A 384 16.20 12.86 34.73
CA GLU A 384 17.07 13.63 35.60
C GLU A 384 16.36 14.04 36.89
N ARG A 385 15.16 14.65 36.78
CA ARG A 385 14.34 15.01 37.93
C ARG A 385 14.03 13.81 38.83
N ARG A 386 13.72 12.65 38.25
CA ARG A 386 13.48 11.39 38.99
C ARG A 386 14.72 10.93 39.75
N SER A 387 15.90 11.05 39.16
CA SER A 387 17.18 10.74 39.80
C SER A 387 17.43 11.62 41.00
N LEU A 388 17.26 12.95 40.84
CA LEU A 388 17.43 13.90 41.94
C LEU A 388 16.41 13.72 43.08
N LEU A 389 15.16 13.36 42.74
CA LEU A 389 14.14 12.99 43.73
C LEU A 389 14.53 11.74 44.53
N THR A 390 15.13 10.74 43.86
CA THR A 390 15.60 9.52 44.51
C THR A 390 16.79 9.81 45.42
N GLU A 391 17.75 10.64 44.97
CA GLU A 391 18.89 11.11 45.78
C GLU A 391 18.39 11.86 47.02
N LYS A 392 17.47 12.80 46.83
CA LYS A 392 16.88 13.60 47.94
C LYS A 392 16.17 12.73 48.98
N LYS A 393 15.48 11.65 48.53
CA LYS A 393 14.80 10.69 49.43
C LYS A 393 15.78 9.81 50.22
N ALA A 394 16.93 9.51 49.65
CA ALA A 394 17.97 8.67 50.25
C ALA A 394 18.85 9.44 51.27
N LEU A 395 18.84 10.77 51.25
CA LEU A 395 19.62 11.62 52.17
C LEU A 395 19.01 11.65 53.56
N SER A 396 19.89 11.52 54.55
CA SER A 396 19.50 11.73 55.95
C SER A 396 19.14 13.21 56.23
N ALA A 397 18.19 13.44 57.15
CA ALA A 397 17.71 14.76 57.55
C ALA A 397 18.81 15.74 58.03
N VAL A 398 19.98 15.22 58.37
CA VAL A 398 21.15 16.05 58.82
C VAL A 398 21.78 16.88 57.70
N HIS A 399 21.57 16.49 56.43
CA HIS A 399 22.18 17.13 55.24
C HIS A 399 21.32 18.30 54.71
N VAL A 400 20.97 19.26 55.56
CA VAL A 400 20.03 20.37 55.24
C VAL A 400 20.45 21.17 53.99
N PHE A 401 21.72 21.49 53.85
CA PHE A 401 22.22 22.24 52.66
C PHE A 401 22.03 21.47 51.37
N ARG A 402 22.38 20.17 51.36
CA ARG A 402 22.19 19.32 50.17
C ARG A 402 20.71 19.13 49.83
N HIS A 403 19.83 19.01 50.86
CA HIS A 403 18.38 18.95 50.66
C HIS A 403 17.84 20.23 49.99
N ARG A 404 18.34 21.42 50.37
CA ARG A 404 17.95 22.69 49.75
C ARG A 404 18.47 22.80 48.31
N GLU A 405 19.71 22.42 48.05
CA GLU A 405 20.29 22.41 46.71
C GLU A 405 19.51 21.50 45.75
N LEU A 406 19.21 20.26 46.16
CA LEU A 406 18.43 19.33 45.39
C LEU A 406 17.00 19.81 45.16
N ALA A 407 16.38 20.45 46.20
CA ALA A 407 15.05 21.02 46.08
C ALA A 407 15.01 22.14 45.01
N ALA A 408 16.01 23.04 45.03
CA ALA A 408 16.11 24.10 44.02
C ALA A 408 16.29 23.55 42.60
N LYS A 409 17.18 22.55 42.39
CA LYS A 409 17.34 21.89 41.10
C LYS A 409 16.08 21.19 40.62
N ILE A 410 15.37 20.51 41.50
CA ILE A 410 14.09 19.85 41.19
C ILE A 410 13.01 20.88 40.83
N ALA A 411 12.99 22.05 41.46
CA ALA A 411 12.04 23.13 41.16
C ALA A 411 12.28 23.67 39.75
N VAL A 412 13.54 24.00 39.39
CA VAL A 412 13.92 24.44 38.03
C VAL A 412 13.55 23.42 36.98
N LEU A 413 13.90 22.14 37.19
CA LEU A 413 13.53 21.07 36.23
C LEU A 413 12.01 20.88 36.14
N THR A 414 11.25 21.21 37.16
CA THR A 414 9.79 21.12 37.11
C THR A 414 9.22 22.24 36.26
N GLU A 415 9.70 23.45 36.41
CA GLU A 415 9.34 24.60 35.58
C GLU A 415 9.70 24.38 34.11
N ASP A 416 10.94 23.97 33.83
CA ASP A 416 11.38 23.58 32.48
C ASP A 416 10.47 22.53 31.85
N LEU A 417 10.04 21.51 32.62
CA LEU A 417 9.16 20.46 32.13
C LEU A 417 7.75 20.97 31.81
N GLU A 418 7.25 21.95 32.59
CA GLU A 418 5.95 22.60 32.32
C GLU A 418 6.03 23.44 31.05
N GLU A 419 7.11 24.21 30.85
CA GLU A 419 7.34 24.98 29.62
C GLU A 419 7.42 24.07 28.39
N LEU A 420 8.25 23.02 28.41
CA LEU A 420 8.40 22.08 27.29
C LEU A 420 7.10 21.36 26.95
N ARG A 421 6.30 21.01 27.96
CA ARG A 421 4.98 20.40 27.74
C ARG A 421 4.01 21.38 27.10
N SER A 422 4.01 22.64 27.59
CA SER A 422 3.19 23.71 27.02
C SER A 422 3.56 23.95 25.54
N GLU A 423 4.85 24.06 25.25
CA GLU A 423 5.33 24.23 23.87
C GLU A 423 4.93 23.04 22.97
N LYS A 424 5.11 21.80 23.46
CA LYS A 424 4.67 20.60 22.74
C LYS A 424 3.17 20.63 22.45
N ASN A 425 2.35 21.01 23.43
CA ASN A 425 0.90 21.04 23.28
C ASN A 425 0.46 22.17 22.32
N MET A 426 1.10 23.34 22.36
CA MET A 426 0.85 24.41 21.41
C MET A 426 1.19 24.01 19.98
N LEU A 427 2.33 23.31 19.79
CA LEU A 427 2.71 22.78 18.49
C LEU A 427 1.65 21.80 17.94
N LEU A 428 1.20 20.86 18.76
CA LEU A 428 0.18 19.88 18.37
C LEU A 428 -1.17 20.55 18.06
N ALA A 429 -1.60 21.49 18.90
CA ALA A 429 -2.84 22.23 18.67
C ALA A 429 -2.81 23.04 17.37
N SER A 430 -1.66 23.63 17.01
CA SER A 430 -1.48 24.37 15.75
C SER A 430 -1.64 23.49 14.52
N LEU A 431 -1.43 22.17 14.66
CA LEU A 431 -1.51 21.17 13.60
C LEU A 431 -2.80 20.33 13.69
N ALA A 432 -3.70 20.64 14.60
CA ALA A 432 -4.93 19.90 14.88
C ALA A 432 -4.73 18.42 15.30
N TYR A 433 -3.61 18.12 15.99
CA TYR A 433 -3.38 16.83 16.62
C TYR A 433 -3.65 16.89 18.12
N THR A 434 -4.16 15.78 18.67
CA THR A 434 -4.24 15.59 20.13
C THR A 434 -2.95 14.93 20.63
N GLU A 435 -2.70 15.00 21.95
CA GLU A 435 -1.52 14.38 22.57
C GLU A 435 -1.53 12.84 22.41
N GLU A 436 -2.71 12.23 22.45
CA GLU A 436 -2.90 10.78 22.27
C GLU A 436 -2.61 10.35 20.82
N ASP A 437 -3.03 11.16 19.84
CA ASP A 437 -2.83 10.88 18.42
C ASP A 437 -1.39 11.13 17.95
N ALA A 438 -0.66 12.03 18.63
CA ALA A 438 0.59 12.58 18.12
C ALA A 438 1.72 11.55 17.95
N ALA A 439 1.82 10.59 18.85
CA ALA A 439 2.90 9.59 18.80
C ALA A 439 2.73 8.58 17.67
N ASP A 440 1.51 8.25 17.29
CA ASP A 440 1.18 7.21 16.31
C ASP A 440 0.67 7.78 14.99
N LYS A 441 -0.27 8.71 15.02
CA LYS A 441 -0.96 9.24 13.85
C LYS A 441 -0.13 10.26 13.07
N PHE A 442 0.55 11.18 13.77
CA PHE A 442 1.33 12.23 13.11
C PHE A 442 2.43 11.71 12.18
N PRO A 443 3.31 10.75 12.59
CA PRO A 443 4.28 10.13 11.69
C PRO A 443 3.63 9.35 10.55
N LYS A 444 2.51 8.67 10.81
CA LYS A 444 1.78 7.90 9.80
C LYS A 444 1.15 8.79 8.73
N ASP A 445 0.60 9.94 9.11
CA ASP A 445 0.02 10.89 8.17
C ASP A 445 1.09 11.45 7.22
N ILE A 446 2.28 11.80 7.74
CA ILE A 446 3.42 12.23 6.92
C ILE A 446 3.83 11.11 5.95
N ALA A 447 4.01 9.88 6.44
CA ALA A 447 4.37 8.75 5.59
C ALA A 447 3.32 8.47 4.50
N ALA A 448 2.03 8.60 4.82
CA ALA A 448 0.94 8.47 3.86
C ALA A 448 0.95 9.57 2.80
N MET A 449 1.26 10.82 3.19
CA MET A 449 1.41 11.94 2.26
C MET A 449 2.63 11.76 1.35
N GLU A 450 3.76 11.29 1.87
CA GLU A 450 4.97 10.98 1.10
C GLU A 450 4.71 9.86 0.08
N GLN A 451 4.03 8.81 0.49
CA GLN A 451 3.63 7.75 -0.42
C GLN A 451 2.68 8.26 -1.51
N SER A 452 1.76 9.15 -1.15
CA SER A 452 0.84 9.77 -2.11
C SER A 452 1.59 10.68 -3.09
N LEU A 453 2.57 11.45 -2.62
CA LEU A 453 3.42 12.29 -3.45
C LEU A 453 4.20 11.44 -4.48
N LYS A 454 4.85 10.37 -4.03
CA LYS A 454 5.56 9.44 -4.92
C LYS A 454 4.64 8.86 -6.00
N ARG A 455 3.42 8.47 -5.63
CA ARG A 455 2.43 7.97 -6.60
C ARG A 455 2.03 9.03 -7.63
N LEU A 456 1.85 10.28 -7.21
CA LEU A 456 1.56 11.38 -8.15
C LEU A 456 2.73 11.66 -9.09
N GLU A 457 3.98 11.52 -8.64
CA GLU A 457 5.18 11.64 -9.47
C GLU A 457 5.27 10.56 -10.54
N GLU A 458 5.04 9.30 -10.15
CA GLU A 458 5.00 8.17 -11.09
C GLU A 458 3.90 8.36 -12.14
N GLN A 459 2.76 8.92 -11.75
CA GLN A 459 1.65 9.19 -12.67
C GLN A 459 1.95 10.35 -13.60
N GLU A 460 2.53 11.44 -13.10
CA GLU A 460 2.94 12.55 -13.95
C GLU A 460 3.87 12.09 -15.05
N GLN A 461 4.87 11.24 -14.72
CA GLN A 461 5.78 10.67 -15.72
C GLN A 461 5.03 9.85 -16.78
N LYS A 462 4.09 9.01 -16.37
CA LYS A 462 3.31 8.18 -17.30
C LYS A 462 2.40 9.01 -18.21
N HIS A 463 1.70 9.98 -17.64
CA HIS A 463 0.84 10.88 -18.43
C HIS A 463 1.65 11.78 -19.35
N SER A 464 2.86 12.18 -18.97
CA SER A 464 3.78 12.91 -19.83
C SER A 464 4.16 12.08 -21.06
N ALA A 465 4.51 10.79 -20.87
CA ALA A 465 4.83 9.90 -21.98
C ALA A 465 3.65 9.70 -22.95
N GLU A 466 2.40 9.64 -22.44
CA GLU A 466 1.20 9.57 -23.30
C GLU A 466 0.96 10.89 -24.07
N LEU A 467 1.23 12.03 -23.45
CA LEU A 467 1.18 13.32 -24.11
C LEU A 467 2.21 13.39 -25.25
N ASP A 468 3.45 12.93 -25.00
CA ASP A 468 4.52 12.91 -25.99
C ASP A 468 4.17 11.98 -27.17
N ALA A 469 3.58 10.81 -26.91
CA ALA A 469 3.08 9.92 -27.94
C ALA A 469 1.96 10.57 -28.77
N ALA A 470 1.02 11.28 -28.15
CA ALA A 470 -0.03 11.98 -28.87
C ALA A 470 0.50 13.17 -29.71
N LEU A 471 1.55 13.83 -29.23
CA LEU A 471 2.25 14.87 -30.00
C LEU A 471 2.97 14.29 -31.23
N ALA A 472 3.59 13.11 -31.10
CA ALA A 472 4.20 12.41 -32.22
C ALA A 472 3.15 12.02 -33.29
N GLU A 473 1.99 11.53 -32.88
CA GLU A 473 0.87 11.24 -33.79
C GLU A 473 0.36 12.52 -34.49
N TYR A 474 0.28 13.63 -33.76
CA TYR A 474 -0.10 14.92 -34.39
C TYR A 474 0.93 15.39 -35.41
N ALA A 475 2.22 15.22 -35.14
CA ALA A 475 3.29 15.50 -36.08
C ALA A 475 3.14 14.67 -37.36
N GLY A 476 2.82 13.38 -37.25
CA GLY A 476 2.52 12.52 -38.40
C GLY A 476 1.34 13.00 -39.24
N LEU A 477 0.25 13.51 -38.62
CA LEU A 477 -0.86 14.13 -39.35
C LEU A 477 -0.46 15.44 -40.02
N ARG A 478 0.41 16.22 -39.41
CA ARG A 478 0.97 17.44 -39.97
C ARG A 478 1.84 17.17 -41.20
N ASP A 479 2.60 16.09 -41.19
CA ASP A 479 3.38 15.68 -42.35
C ASP A 479 2.49 15.24 -43.51
N GLN A 480 1.39 14.53 -43.26
CA GLN A 480 0.37 14.22 -44.26
C GLN A 480 -0.30 15.49 -44.83
N ALA A 481 -0.42 16.52 -44.02
CA ALA A 481 -1.00 17.79 -44.41
C ALA A 481 -0.22 18.50 -45.51
N GLN A 482 1.07 18.20 -45.70
CA GLN A 482 1.89 18.79 -46.77
C GLN A 482 1.38 18.45 -48.19
N GLY A 483 0.59 17.38 -48.32
CA GLY A 483 -0.05 17.00 -49.61
C GLY A 483 -1.34 17.76 -49.92
N PHE A 484 -1.79 18.68 -49.07
CA PHE A 484 -3.03 19.42 -49.21
C PHE A 484 -2.80 20.94 -49.28
N ASP A 485 -3.81 21.69 -49.72
CA ASP A 485 -3.80 23.13 -49.62
C ASP A 485 -3.85 23.56 -48.13
N LEU A 486 -2.76 24.15 -47.67
CA LEU A 486 -2.58 24.51 -46.27
C LEU A 486 -3.54 25.61 -45.81
N VAL A 487 -3.96 26.50 -46.70
CA VAL A 487 -4.93 27.57 -46.39
C VAL A 487 -6.31 26.97 -46.17
N GLN A 488 -6.76 26.11 -47.10
CA GLN A 488 -8.05 25.43 -46.97
C GLN A 488 -8.09 24.48 -45.76
N LEU A 489 -6.99 23.76 -45.49
CA LEU A 489 -6.90 22.91 -44.31
C LEU A 489 -6.97 23.70 -43.02
N TYR A 490 -6.27 24.83 -42.94
CA TYR A 490 -6.32 25.71 -41.78
C TYR A 490 -7.74 26.24 -41.54
N GLU A 491 -8.43 26.73 -42.61
CA GLU A 491 -9.81 27.22 -42.52
C GLU A 491 -10.76 26.10 -42.06
N ALA A 492 -10.66 24.90 -42.61
CA ALA A 492 -11.46 23.76 -42.22
C ALA A 492 -11.25 23.40 -40.71
N ARG A 493 -10.00 23.41 -40.25
CA ARG A 493 -9.67 23.21 -38.84
C ARG A 493 -10.24 24.30 -37.94
N GLN A 494 -10.13 25.58 -38.32
CA GLN A 494 -10.68 26.70 -37.54
C GLN A 494 -12.21 26.62 -37.40
N ALA A 495 -12.92 26.12 -38.43
CA ALA A 495 -14.36 25.90 -38.37
C ALA A 495 -14.78 24.80 -37.35
N ILE A 496 -13.98 23.76 -37.19
CA ILE A 496 -14.26 22.62 -36.31
C ILE A 496 -13.79 22.88 -34.86
N ARG A 497 -12.69 23.60 -34.70
CA ARG A 497 -11.98 23.82 -33.42
C ARG A 497 -12.85 24.25 -32.25
N PRO A 498 -13.75 25.24 -32.34
CA PRO A 498 -14.55 25.69 -31.22
C PRO A 498 -15.42 24.56 -30.63
N ASN A 499 -16.00 23.72 -31.50
CA ASN A 499 -16.81 22.59 -31.10
C ASN A 499 -15.96 21.54 -30.37
N LYS A 500 -14.75 21.24 -30.87
CA LYS A 500 -13.84 20.28 -30.25
C LYS A 500 -13.27 20.77 -28.91
N GLU A 501 -13.03 22.05 -28.77
CA GLU A 501 -12.66 22.66 -27.48
C GLU A 501 -13.80 22.60 -26.48
N GLN A 502 -15.04 22.85 -26.92
CA GLN A 502 -16.21 22.72 -26.05
C GLN A 502 -16.46 21.25 -25.63
N GLU A 503 -16.26 20.28 -26.56
CA GLU A 503 -16.31 18.86 -26.23
C GLU A 503 -15.26 18.50 -25.16
N ALA A 504 -14.02 19.02 -25.27
CA ALA A 504 -12.96 18.78 -24.26
C ALA A 504 -13.35 19.36 -22.90
N GLU A 505 -13.88 20.59 -22.90
CA GLU A 505 -14.30 21.27 -21.68
C GLU A 505 -15.46 20.54 -20.99
N ASN A 506 -16.50 20.18 -21.75
CA ASN A 506 -17.63 19.39 -21.24
C ASN A 506 -17.17 18.04 -20.67
N ARG A 507 -16.22 17.39 -21.35
CA ARG A 507 -15.66 16.12 -20.89
C ARG A 507 -14.87 16.28 -19.59
N ALA A 508 -14.06 17.33 -19.47
CA ALA A 508 -13.35 17.65 -18.24
C ALA A 508 -14.32 17.97 -17.09
N GLN A 509 -15.37 18.76 -17.34
CA GLN A 509 -16.41 19.05 -16.36
C GLN A 509 -17.14 17.76 -15.89
N GLN A 510 -17.47 16.88 -16.82
CA GLN A 510 -18.10 15.59 -16.49
C GLN A 510 -17.21 14.71 -15.62
N VAL A 511 -15.90 14.66 -15.90
CA VAL A 511 -14.92 13.83 -15.18
C VAL A 511 -14.62 14.40 -13.80
N TYR A 512 -14.39 15.70 -13.70
CA TYR A 512 -13.91 16.37 -12.49
C TYR A 512 -15.03 17.00 -11.64
N GLY A 513 -16.24 17.14 -12.18
CA GLY A 513 -17.40 17.65 -11.44
C GLY A 513 -17.11 19.00 -10.78
N GLU A 514 -17.39 19.13 -9.49
CA GLU A 514 -17.15 20.33 -8.69
C GLU A 514 -15.65 20.72 -8.59
N LYS A 515 -14.75 19.80 -8.85
CA LYS A 515 -13.28 20.03 -8.85
C LYS A 515 -12.76 20.53 -10.19
N TYR A 516 -13.64 20.67 -11.20
CA TYR A 516 -13.26 21.26 -12.47
C TYR A 516 -12.74 22.68 -12.28
N ASN A 517 -11.61 22.98 -12.94
CA ASN A 517 -10.95 24.28 -12.83
C ASN A 517 -10.87 24.96 -14.20
N PRO A 518 -11.69 25.99 -14.46
CA PRO A 518 -11.67 26.70 -15.74
C PRO A 518 -10.33 27.36 -16.07
N LEU A 519 -9.60 27.86 -15.07
CA LEU A 519 -8.28 28.47 -15.29
C LEU A 519 -7.27 27.41 -15.77
N LEU A 520 -7.33 26.19 -15.23
CA LEU A 520 -6.48 25.09 -15.66
C LEU A 520 -6.79 24.69 -17.11
N MET A 521 -8.06 24.72 -17.53
CA MET A 521 -8.46 24.48 -18.92
C MET A 521 -7.91 25.56 -19.85
N PHE A 522 -7.98 26.79 -19.43
CA PHE A 522 -7.40 27.91 -20.18
C PHE A 522 -5.87 27.78 -20.33
N ASP A 523 -5.17 27.43 -19.26
CA ASP A 523 -3.73 27.19 -19.30
C ASP A 523 -3.38 26.00 -20.20
N SER A 524 -4.22 24.95 -20.20
CA SER A 524 -4.08 23.78 -21.07
C SER A 524 -4.23 24.16 -22.56
N LYS A 525 -5.20 25.01 -22.90
CA LYS A 525 -5.37 25.55 -24.25
C LYS A 525 -4.12 26.30 -24.70
N LYS A 526 -3.56 27.16 -23.85
CA LYS A 526 -2.29 27.87 -24.14
C LYS A 526 -1.10 26.92 -24.30
N ALA A 527 -1.00 25.91 -23.44
CA ALA A 527 0.07 24.92 -23.50
C ALA A 527 0.03 24.16 -24.83
N VAL A 528 -1.14 23.65 -25.22
CA VAL A 528 -1.32 22.93 -26.50
C VAL A 528 -1.02 23.84 -27.68
N SER A 529 -1.50 25.08 -27.69
CA SER A 529 -1.21 26.04 -28.74
C SER A 529 0.29 26.26 -28.95
N ARG A 530 1.05 26.35 -27.85
CA ARG A 530 2.52 26.45 -27.90
C ARG A 530 3.18 25.17 -28.40
N MET A 531 2.75 24.00 -27.90
CA MET A 531 3.32 22.70 -28.30
C MET A 531 3.12 22.42 -29.79
N LEU A 532 2.00 22.87 -30.36
CA LEU A 532 1.65 22.72 -31.77
C LEU A 532 2.14 23.86 -32.66
N ASP A 533 2.75 24.88 -32.08
CA ASP A 533 3.26 26.08 -32.77
C ASP A 533 2.19 26.80 -33.64
N GLU A 534 0.96 26.88 -33.10
CA GLU A 534 -0.21 27.39 -33.80
C GLU A 534 -0.08 28.87 -34.23
N ASP A 535 0.70 29.67 -33.48
CA ASP A 535 0.97 31.05 -33.82
C ASP A 535 1.83 31.17 -35.08
N ALA A 536 2.84 30.32 -35.24
CA ALA A 536 3.66 30.26 -36.45
C ALA A 536 2.84 29.78 -37.66
N GLU A 537 2.00 28.75 -37.47
CA GLU A 537 1.07 28.28 -38.50
C GLU A 537 0.14 29.39 -38.97
N ARG A 538 -0.48 30.10 -38.03
CA ARG A 538 -1.36 31.25 -38.33
C ARG A 538 -0.65 32.36 -39.13
N LEU A 539 0.60 32.66 -38.76
CA LEU A 539 1.40 33.66 -39.47
C LEU A 539 1.80 33.21 -40.88
N ALA A 540 2.14 31.93 -41.04
CA ALA A 540 2.45 31.35 -42.35
C ALA A 540 1.26 31.40 -43.30
N VAL A 541 0.08 30.97 -42.85
CA VAL A 541 -1.17 31.03 -43.62
C VAL A 541 -1.51 32.47 -44.02
N ARG A 542 -1.40 33.43 -43.09
CA ARG A 542 -1.62 34.86 -43.42
C ARG A 542 -0.66 35.38 -44.47
N ARG A 543 0.60 34.94 -44.49
CA ARG A 543 1.58 35.31 -45.53
C ARG A 543 1.17 34.72 -46.88
N MET A 544 0.77 33.48 -46.94
CA MET A 544 0.30 32.82 -48.16
C MET A 544 -0.93 33.53 -48.76
N VAL A 545 -1.94 33.80 -47.93
CA VAL A 545 -3.15 34.52 -48.36
C VAL A 545 -2.81 35.89 -48.95
N ARG A 546 -1.93 36.65 -48.27
CA ARG A 546 -1.49 37.97 -48.79
C ARG A 546 -0.73 37.86 -50.09
N GLN A 547 0.07 36.83 -50.27
CA GLN A 547 0.81 36.61 -51.50
C GLN A 547 -0.12 36.27 -52.65
N THR A 548 -1.07 35.36 -52.45
CA THR A 548 -2.09 35.00 -53.45
C THR A 548 -2.93 36.23 -53.87
N GLN A 549 -3.33 37.06 -52.89
CA GLN A 549 -4.05 38.30 -53.17
C GLN A 549 -3.24 39.28 -54.01
N LYS A 550 -1.94 39.44 -53.78
CA LYS A 550 -1.05 40.29 -54.60
C LYS A 550 -0.91 39.74 -56.02
N GLU A 551 -0.74 38.43 -56.15
CA GLU A 551 -0.64 37.79 -57.47
C GLU A 551 -1.93 37.96 -58.30
N GLN A 552 -3.10 37.81 -57.67
CA GLN A 552 -4.39 38.06 -58.28
C GLN A 552 -4.55 39.50 -58.68
N GLN A 553 -4.11 40.46 -57.84
CA GLN A 553 -4.15 41.88 -58.19
C GLN A 553 -3.24 42.25 -59.41
N ILE A 554 -2.05 41.60 -59.43
CA ILE A 554 -1.12 41.79 -60.57
C ILE A 554 -1.70 41.18 -61.84
N SER A 555 -2.27 39.97 -61.77
CA SER A 555 -2.93 39.30 -62.90
C SER A 555 -4.12 40.14 -63.44
N ASN A 556 -4.95 40.63 -62.51
CA ASN A 556 -6.09 41.51 -62.91
C ASN A 556 -5.66 42.84 -63.51
N LYS A 557 -4.54 43.42 -63.02
CA LYS A 557 -3.95 44.65 -63.69
C LYS A 557 -3.37 44.32 -65.06
N GLY A 558 -2.78 43.10 -65.22
CA GLY A 558 -2.30 42.63 -66.53
C GLY A 558 -3.44 42.43 -67.55
N LYS A 559 -4.56 41.80 -67.10
CA LYS A 559 -5.75 41.58 -67.93
C LYS A 559 -6.40 42.90 -68.35
N ARG A 560 -6.50 43.92 -67.48
CA ARG A 560 -7.02 45.25 -67.80
C ARG A 560 -6.10 46.00 -68.75
N LYS A 561 -4.78 45.82 -68.75
CA LYS A 561 -3.84 46.39 -69.71
C LYS A 561 -3.94 45.75 -71.08
N ASN A 562 -4.24 44.45 -71.18
CA ASN A 562 -4.41 43.77 -72.47
C ASN A 562 -5.77 44.06 -73.12
N GLN A 563 -6.87 44.19 -72.35
CA GLN A 563 -8.18 44.65 -72.93
C GLN A 563 -8.20 46.08 -73.38
N GLY A 564 -7.26 46.95 -72.97
CA GLY A 564 -7.11 48.31 -73.47
C GLY A 564 -6.19 48.42 -74.69
N ARG A 565 -5.60 47.32 -75.20
CA ARG A 565 -4.78 47.31 -76.44
C ARG A 565 -5.52 46.78 -77.68
N ASP A 566 -6.66 46.04 -77.47
CA ASP A 566 -7.48 45.57 -78.60
C ASP A 566 -8.60 46.53 -79.03
N VAL A 567 -8.58 47.77 -78.53
CA VAL A 567 -9.48 48.80 -78.91
C VAL A 567 -8.64 50.03 -79.36
N ARG A 568 -7.84 49.85 -80.40
CA ARG A 568 -7.29 50.94 -81.23
C ARG A 568 -7.08 50.42 -82.63
#